data_532fe4c4af2baf73c97d3afba3875177
#
_entry.id   532fe4c4af2baf73c97d3afba3875177
#
_cell.length_a   1.000
_cell.length_b   1.000
_cell.length_c   1.000
_cell.angle_alpha   90.00
_cell.angle_beta   90.00
_cell.angle_gamma   90.00
#
_symmetry.space_group_name_H-M   'P 1'
#
loop_
_entity.id
_entity.type
_entity.pdbx_description
1 polymer ?
#
loop_
_entity_poly.entity_id
_entity_poly.type
_entity_poly.pdbx_seq_one_letter_code
_entity_poly.pdbx_strand_id
1 'polypeptide(L)'
;MPKGHHSVYVVYLRNPNGDGKAGYYVGMTGLAPEERFQNHKNGVKCARVVRDHGERLVPRLYAHLNPMTFERAVQMEAMLADGLRKRGFVVFGGH
;
A
#
# COMPACT_ATOMS: atom_id res chain seq x y z
N MET A 1 23.67 -2.45 -12.17
CA MET A 1 22.57 -2.96 -11.34
C MET A 1 21.28 -2.35 -11.77
N PRO A 2 20.37 -3.12 -12.29
CA PRO A 2 19.08 -2.55 -12.64
C PRO A 2 18.37 -2.13 -11.37
N LYS A 3 18.12 -0.86 -11.28
CA LYS A 3 17.27 -0.33 -10.24
C LYS A 3 15.90 -0.18 -10.86
N GLY A 4 14.93 -0.84 -10.28
CA GLY A 4 13.60 -0.70 -10.78
C GLY A 4 13.06 0.69 -10.55
N HIS A 5 11.92 0.94 -11.16
CA HIS A 5 11.20 2.20 -11.01
C HIS A 5 9.88 2.01 -10.27
N HIS A 6 9.71 0.83 -9.67
CA HIS A 6 8.49 0.50 -8.96
C HIS A 6 8.69 0.60 -7.47
N SER A 7 7.63 0.91 -6.78
CA SER A 7 7.63 1.03 -5.33
C SER A 7 6.42 0.30 -4.76
N VAL A 8 6.61 -0.30 -3.58
CA VAL A 8 5.48 -0.77 -2.78
C VAL A 8 5.14 0.33 -1.77
N TYR A 9 3.92 0.31 -1.30
CA TYR A 9 3.48 1.30 -0.32
C TYR A 9 2.38 0.71 0.56
N VAL A 10 2.21 1.31 1.73
CA VAL A 10 1.19 0.91 2.69
C VAL A 10 0.46 2.17 3.15
N VAL A 11 -0.87 2.10 3.11
CA VAL A 11 -1.74 3.19 3.55
C VAL A 11 -2.44 2.78 4.84
N TYR A 12 -2.44 3.67 5.82
CA TYR A 12 -3.23 3.49 7.03
C TYR A 12 -4.70 3.81 6.71
N LEU A 13 -5.58 2.88 7.06
CA LEU A 13 -7.01 3.02 6.82
C LEU A 13 -7.73 3.20 8.15
N ARG A 14 -8.58 4.21 8.21
CA ARG A 14 -9.40 4.44 9.38
C ARG A 14 -10.73 3.74 9.21
N ASN A 15 -11.01 2.78 10.10
CA ASN A 15 -12.31 2.13 10.21
C ASN A 15 -12.85 1.60 8.87
N PRO A 16 -12.04 0.84 8.10
CA PRO A 16 -12.45 0.45 6.74
C PRO A 16 -13.66 -0.46 6.70
N ASN A 17 -13.92 -1.22 7.76
CA ASN A 17 -15.04 -2.15 7.83
C ASN A 17 -16.20 -1.65 8.70
N GLY A 18 -16.09 -0.45 9.24
CA GLY A 18 -17.15 0.12 10.09
C GLY A 18 -17.22 -0.49 11.47
N ASP A 19 -16.21 -1.24 11.90
CA ASP A 19 -16.18 -1.93 13.20
C ASP A 19 -15.29 -1.23 14.23
N GLY A 20 -14.81 -0.03 13.91
CA GLY A 20 -13.95 0.75 14.78
C GLY A 20 -12.48 0.35 14.72
N LYS A 21 -12.12 -0.66 13.94
CA LYS A 21 -10.74 -1.12 13.83
C LYS A 21 -10.03 -0.47 12.65
N ALA A 22 -8.74 -0.18 12.82
CA ALA A 22 -7.89 0.30 11.74
C ALA A 22 -7.49 -0.85 10.82
N GLY A 23 -7.05 -0.50 9.61
CA GLY A 23 -6.53 -1.48 8.67
C GLY A 23 -5.41 -0.87 7.83
N TYR A 24 -4.89 -1.67 6.93
CA TYR A 24 -3.86 -1.25 6.00
C TYR A 24 -4.22 -1.65 4.59
N TYR A 25 -3.83 -0.83 3.64
CA TYR A 25 -3.88 -1.19 2.22
C TYR A 25 -2.45 -1.30 1.73
N VAL A 26 -2.13 -2.40 1.06
CA VAL A 26 -0.81 -2.63 0.49
C VAL A 26 -0.93 -2.61 -1.02
N GLY A 27 -0.09 -1.82 -1.67
CA GLY A 27 -0.11 -1.70 -3.12
C GLY A 27 1.28 -1.54 -3.70
N MET A 28 1.34 -1.48 -5.02
CA MET A 28 2.57 -1.17 -5.75
C MET A 28 2.25 -0.16 -6.84
N THR A 29 3.27 0.58 -7.26
CA THR A 29 3.08 1.64 -8.23
C THR A 29 4.38 1.92 -8.99
N GLY A 30 4.27 2.40 -10.22
CA GLY A 30 5.39 2.97 -10.96
C GLY A 30 5.62 4.43 -10.67
N LEU A 31 4.78 5.03 -9.83
CA LEU A 31 4.87 6.42 -9.40
C LEU A 31 5.51 6.50 -8.01
N ALA A 32 5.82 7.69 -7.55
CA ALA A 32 6.16 7.86 -6.14
C ALA A 32 4.93 7.48 -5.28
N PRO A 33 5.13 6.82 -4.13
CA PRO A 33 4.00 6.44 -3.28
C PRO A 33 3.10 7.62 -2.92
N GLU A 34 3.66 8.79 -2.66
CA GLU A 34 2.90 10.02 -2.33
C GLU A 34 1.99 10.42 -3.48
N GLU A 35 2.49 10.33 -4.69
CA GLU A 35 1.71 10.66 -5.89
C GLU A 35 0.58 9.67 -6.10
N ARG A 36 0.87 8.38 -5.95
CA ARG A 36 -0.14 7.32 -6.08
C ARG A 36 -1.23 7.47 -5.01
N PHE A 37 -0.81 7.76 -3.78
CA PHE A 37 -1.76 7.99 -2.69
C PHE A 37 -2.68 9.15 -3.02
N GLN A 38 -2.13 10.26 -3.54
CA GLN A 38 -2.93 11.41 -3.93
C GLN A 38 -3.92 11.04 -5.04
N ASN A 39 -3.50 10.21 -6.00
CA ASN A 39 -4.39 9.73 -7.05
C ASN A 39 -5.55 8.93 -6.49
N HIS A 40 -5.28 8.06 -5.50
CA HIS A 40 -6.36 7.34 -4.82
C HIS A 40 -7.36 8.31 -4.18
N LYS A 41 -6.86 9.31 -3.47
CA LYS A 41 -7.73 10.27 -2.79
C LYS A 41 -8.54 11.10 -3.77
N ASN A 42 -7.99 11.37 -4.95
CA ASN A 42 -8.65 12.13 -6.00
C ASN A 42 -9.56 11.26 -6.89
N GLY A 43 -9.63 9.96 -6.63
CA GLY A 43 -10.48 9.05 -7.40
C GLY A 43 -9.90 8.59 -8.72
N VAL A 44 -8.61 8.83 -8.98
CA VAL A 44 -7.96 8.46 -10.25
C VAL A 44 -7.50 7.01 -10.16
N LYS A 45 -8.17 6.11 -10.89
CA LYS A 45 -7.89 4.67 -10.89
C LYS A 45 -7.71 4.14 -9.47
N CYS A 46 -8.58 4.57 -8.57
CA CYS A 46 -8.39 4.40 -7.14
C CYS A 46 -8.87 3.04 -6.65
N ALA A 47 -8.24 2.58 -5.57
CA ALA A 47 -8.85 1.58 -4.71
C ALA A 47 -9.86 2.32 -3.83
N ARG A 48 -11.11 1.89 -3.87
CA ARG A 48 -12.19 2.60 -3.18
C ARG A 48 -11.93 2.70 -1.67
N VAL A 49 -11.38 1.63 -1.08
CA VAL A 49 -11.10 1.61 0.36
C VAL A 49 -10.07 2.68 0.74
N VAL A 50 -9.12 2.96 -0.14
CA VAL A 50 -8.13 4.02 0.11
C VAL A 50 -8.77 5.38 -0.06
N ARG A 51 -9.58 5.55 -1.11
CA ARG A 51 -10.27 6.82 -1.33
C ARG A 51 -11.15 7.20 -0.14
N ASP A 52 -11.87 6.22 0.39
CA ASP A 52 -12.88 6.50 1.42
C ASP A 52 -12.32 6.46 2.83
N HIS A 53 -11.31 5.65 3.10
CA HIS A 53 -10.80 5.41 4.46
C HIS A 53 -9.31 5.68 4.63
N GLY A 54 -8.57 5.94 3.55
CA GLY A 54 -7.14 6.19 3.63
C GLY A 54 -6.83 7.52 4.31
N GLU A 55 -6.00 7.48 5.35
CA GLU A 55 -5.59 8.67 6.07
C GLU A 55 -4.19 9.13 5.69
N ARG A 56 -3.24 8.20 5.64
CA ARG A 56 -1.85 8.54 5.38
C ARG A 56 -1.08 7.32 4.94
N LEU A 57 0.05 7.57 4.30
CA LEU A 57 1.04 6.54 4.04
C LEU A 57 1.78 6.19 5.33
N VAL A 58 2.36 4.98 5.37
CA VAL A 58 3.12 4.49 6.52
C VAL A 58 4.54 4.14 6.05
N PRO A 59 5.39 5.14 5.75
CA PRO A 59 6.70 4.90 5.11
C PRO A 59 7.62 3.97 5.89
N ARG A 60 7.53 3.94 7.20
CA ARG A 60 8.39 3.07 8.02
C ARG A 60 8.25 1.60 7.66
N LEU A 61 7.13 1.21 7.01
CA LEU A 61 6.91 -0.18 6.64
C LEU A 61 7.49 -0.54 5.29
N TYR A 62 7.83 0.45 4.44
CA TYR A 62 8.20 0.12 3.06
C TYR A 62 9.29 1.00 2.45
N ALA A 63 9.59 2.17 3.01
CA ALA A 63 10.47 3.12 2.33
C ALA A 63 11.86 2.54 2.06
N HIS A 64 12.36 1.74 2.98
CA HIS A 64 13.69 1.12 2.87
C HIS A 64 13.75 0.04 1.77
N LEU A 65 12.61 -0.39 1.25
CA LEU A 65 12.53 -1.42 0.20
C LEU A 65 12.59 -0.82 -1.19
N ASN A 66 12.19 0.43 -1.35
CA ASN A 66 12.00 1.09 -2.63
C ASN A 66 13.26 1.81 -3.12
N PRO A 67 13.45 1.99 -4.41
CA PRO A 67 12.66 1.41 -5.49
C PRO A 67 13.13 -0.01 -5.83
N MET A 68 12.36 -0.68 -6.69
CA MET A 68 12.67 -2.04 -7.09
C MET A 68 12.12 -2.33 -8.50
N THR A 69 12.45 -3.50 -9.02
CA THR A 69 11.90 -3.91 -10.32
C THR A 69 10.43 -4.22 -10.19
N PHE A 70 9.72 -4.25 -11.32
CA PHE A 70 8.30 -4.63 -11.33
C PHE A 70 8.10 -6.01 -10.71
N GLU A 71 8.92 -6.98 -11.11
CA GLU A 71 8.81 -8.36 -10.62
C GLU A 71 9.02 -8.43 -9.11
N ARG A 72 10.01 -7.68 -8.62
CA ARG A 72 10.27 -7.64 -7.19
C ARG A 72 9.13 -6.97 -6.44
N ALA A 73 8.55 -5.91 -7.00
CA ALA A 73 7.44 -5.21 -6.39
C ALA A 73 6.21 -6.11 -6.26
N VAL A 74 5.93 -6.94 -7.28
CA VAL A 74 4.84 -7.90 -7.21
C VAL A 74 5.03 -8.85 -6.04
N GLN A 75 6.24 -9.39 -5.88
CA GLN A 75 6.56 -10.30 -4.78
C GLN A 75 6.47 -9.59 -3.42
N MET A 76 7.03 -8.40 -3.34
CA MET A 76 7.12 -7.66 -2.09
C MET A 76 5.75 -7.20 -1.61
N GLU A 77 4.88 -6.81 -2.54
CA GLU A 77 3.51 -6.42 -2.21
C GLU A 77 2.80 -7.56 -1.49
N ALA A 78 2.89 -8.76 -2.05
CA ALA A 78 2.26 -9.94 -1.45
C ALA A 78 2.88 -10.27 -0.10
N MET A 79 4.20 -10.18 0.01
CA MET A 79 4.90 -10.48 1.27
C MET A 79 4.56 -9.51 2.38
N LEU A 80 4.48 -8.21 2.05
CA LEU A 80 4.09 -7.19 3.03
C LEU A 80 2.67 -7.43 3.53
N ALA A 81 1.75 -7.68 2.61
CA ALA A 81 0.36 -7.91 2.99
C ALA A 81 0.22 -9.14 3.87
N ASP A 82 0.90 -10.24 3.48
CA ASP A 82 0.86 -11.48 4.23
C ASP A 82 1.46 -11.31 5.64
N GLY A 83 2.58 -10.60 5.73
CA GLY A 83 3.22 -10.34 7.02
C GLY A 83 2.33 -9.53 7.95
N LEU A 84 1.65 -8.53 7.43
CA LEU A 84 0.73 -7.71 8.24
C LEU A 84 -0.49 -8.52 8.68
N ARG A 85 -1.02 -9.38 7.78
CA ARG A 85 -2.13 -10.26 8.15
C ARG A 85 -1.75 -11.23 9.25
N LYS A 86 -0.55 -11.80 9.18
CA LYS A 86 -0.05 -12.73 10.21
C LYS A 86 0.11 -12.05 11.56
N ARG A 87 0.31 -10.74 11.56
CA ARG A 87 0.39 -9.96 12.80
C ARG A 87 -0.99 -9.55 13.32
N GLY A 88 -2.07 -9.99 12.66
CA GLY A 88 -3.42 -9.76 13.13
C GLY A 88 -4.08 -8.49 12.59
N PHE A 89 -3.45 -7.79 11.66
CA PHE A 89 -4.03 -6.57 11.09
C PHE A 89 -5.03 -6.91 9.99
N VAL A 90 -6.02 -6.04 9.82
CA VAL A 90 -6.92 -6.07 8.68
C VAL A 90 -6.16 -5.47 7.49
N VAL A 91 -6.05 -6.23 6.40
CA VAL A 91 -5.25 -5.82 5.25
C VAL A 91 -6.06 -5.98 3.96
N PHE A 92 -6.04 -4.93 3.16
CA PHE A 92 -6.61 -4.89 1.82
C PHE A 92 -5.49 -4.80 0.78
N GLY A 93 -5.75 -5.24 -0.43
CA GLY A 93 -4.73 -5.23 -1.46
C GLY A 93 -3.73 -6.35 -1.29
N GLY A 94 -2.54 -6.17 -1.86
CA GLY A 94 -1.45 -7.13 -1.67
C GLY A 94 -1.57 -8.37 -2.54
N HIS A 95 -2.05 -8.22 -3.75
CA HIS A 95 -2.24 -9.35 -4.68
C HIS A 95 -0.94 -9.95 -5.15
#